data_bdeda7bc883da6791f3e56b9c86e229a
#
_entry.id   bdeda7bc883da6791f3e56b9c86e229a
#
_cell.length_a   1.000
_cell.length_b   1.000
_cell.length_c   1.000
_cell.angle_alpha   90.00
_cell.angle_beta   90.00
_cell.angle_gamma   90.00
#
_symmetry.space_group_name_H-M   'P 1'
#
loop_
_entity.id
_entity.type
_entity.pdbx_description
1 polymer ?
#
loop_
_entity_poly.entity_id
_entity_poly.type
_entity_poly.pdbx_seq_one_letter_code
_entity_poly.pdbx_strand_id
1 'polypeptide(L)'
;MGREDVVVLGGARTPFCEWLGGKRGDGEAGGRLASVAAEDLGSIAISAALERTGTDPSSVDHVVMGYALQTCGQAIFGARHAGLSAGIPEEVPM
;
A
#
# COMPACT_ATOMS: atom_id res chain seq x y z
N MET A 1 -36.04 -10.60 1.14
CA MET A 1 -34.61 -10.71 1.15
C MET A 1 -33.97 -9.33 1.00
N GLY A 2 -33.17 -8.95 1.95
CA GLY A 2 -32.48 -7.70 1.91
C GLY A 2 -31.32 -7.72 0.89
N ARG A 3 -30.96 -6.58 0.37
CA ARG A 3 -29.71 -6.43 -0.37
C ARG A 3 -28.55 -6.22 0.61
N GLU A 4 -27.40 -6.69 0.20
CA GLU A 4 -26.18 -6.45 0.96
C GLU A 4 -25.68 -5.01 0.73
N ASP A 5 -25.38 -4.32 1.80
CA ASP A 5 -24.81 -3.00 1.73
C ASP A 5 -23.27 -3.11 1.74
N VAL A 6 -22.64 -2.29 0.92
CA VAL A 6 -21.20 -2.15 0.93
C VAL A 6 -20.84 -1.03 1.91
N VAL A 7 -19.96 -1.31 2.83
CA VAL A 7 -19.55 -0.36 3.86
C VAL A 7 -18.05 -0.17 3.86
N VAL A 8 -17.58 1.01 4.30
CA VAL A 8 -16.17 1.29 4.53
C VAL A 8 -15.88 1.05 6.01
N LEU A 9 -15.01 0.11 6.31
CA LEU A 9 -14.66 -0.25 7.69
C LEU A 9 -13.66 0.73 8.29
N GLY A 10 -12.77 1.27 7.50
CA GLY A 10 -11.72 2.15 7.95
C GLY A 10 -10.60 2.26 6.92
N GLY A 11 -9.49 2.83 7.33
CA GLY A 11 -8.36 3.01 6.44
C GLY A 11 -7.10 3.41 7.20
N ALA A 12 -6.02 3.50 6.45
CA ALA A 12 -4.74 3.97 6.94
C ALA A 12 -3.94 4.56 5.78
N ARG A 13 -3.00 5.38 6.10
CA ARG A 13 -2.03 5.91 5.14
C ARG A 13 -0.68 6.09 5.79
N THR A 14 0.36 6.13 4.98
CA THR A 14 1.67 6.57 5.41
C THR A 14 1.70 8.09 5.57
N PRO A 15 2.65 8.65 6.35
CA PRO A 15 2.76 10.10 6.49
C PRO A 15 3.04 10.79 5.17
N PHE A 16 2.54 11.99 5.00
CA PHE A 16 3.00 12.88 3.95
C PHE A 16 4.41 13.34 4.29
N CYS A 17 5.30 13.20 3.33
CA CYS A 17 6.67 13.65 3.49
C CYS A 17 7.03 14.68 2.43
N GLU A 18 7.92 15.57 2.83
CA GLU A 18 8.38 16.63 1.99
C GLU A 18 9.38 16.12 0.96
N TRP A 19 9.28 16.60 -0.26
CA TRP A 19 10.31 16.38 -1.27
C TRP A 19 11.47 17.36 -1.02
N LEU A 20 12.64 16.82 -0.75
CA LEU A 20 13.84 17.59 -0.45
C LEU A 20 14.81 17.73 -1.64
N GLY A 21 14.53 17.11 -2.77
CA GLY A 21 15.31 17.27 -3.98
C GLY A 21 15.10 18.66 -4.57
N GLY A 22 16.19 19.35 -4.87
CA GLY A 22 16.12 20.66 -5.50
C GLY A 22 15.57 20.58 -6.92
N LYS A 23 14.84 21.60 -7.34
CA LYS A 23 14.39 21.75 -8.74
C LYS A 23 15.57 21.80 -9.72
N ARG A 24 16.75 22.08 -9.24
CA ARG A 24 17.98 22.20 -10.04
C ARG A 24 18.88 20.98 -9.93
N GLY A 25 18.43 19.91 -9.23
CA GLY A 25 19.23 18.72 -9.01
C GLY A 25 20.41 18.92 -8.05
N ASP A 26 20.38 19.95 -7.24
CA ASP A 26 21.43 20.31 -6.28
C ASP A 26 21.12 19.79 -4.88
N GLY A 27 20.93 18.52 -4.73
CA GLY A 27 20.66 17.89 -3.45
C GLY A 27 20.27 16.45 -3.65
N GLU A 28 20.24 15.70 -2.56
CA GLU A 28 19.72 14.35 -2.61
C GLU A 28 18.22 14.38 -2.90
N ALA A 29 17.81 13.68 -3.94
CA ALA A 29 16.40 13.57 -4.30
C ALA A 29 15.63 12.79 -3.24
N GLY A 30 14.45 13.26 -2.91
CA GLY A 30 13.53 12.58 -2.02
C GLY A 30 13.38 13.27 -0.66
N GLY A 31 12.79 12.56 0.27
CA GLY A 31 12.56 13.02 1.62
C GLY A 31 12.84 11.90 2.62
N ARG A 32 12.22 11.97 3.79
CA ARG A 32 12.43 10.96 4.85
C ARG A 32 12.07 9.55 4.45
N LEU A 33 11.14 9.38 3.52
CA LEU A 33 10.72 8.08 3.01
C LEU A 33 11.42 7.67 1.71
N ALA A 34 12.43 8.42 1.27
CA ALA A 34 13.10 8.16 -0.01
C ALA A 34 13.72 6.76 -0.13
N SER A 35 14.15 6.19 0.98
CA SER A 35 14.75 4.84 1.02
C SER A 35 13.71 3.72 1.14
N VAL A 36 12.44 4.04 1.27
CA VAL A 36 11.37 3.06 1.43
C VAL A 36 10.69 2.85 0.09
N ALA A 37 10.67 1.61 -0.40
CA ALA A 37 10.02 1.28 -1.66
C ALA A 37 8.51 1.46 -1.58
N ALA A 38 7.88 1.76 -2.72
CA ALA A 38 6.43 1.97 -2.78
C ALA A 38 5.65 0.73 -2.30
N GLU A 39 6.13 -0.48 -2.61
CA GLU A 39 5.52 -1.73 -2.16
C GLU A 39 5.57 -1.86 -0.64
N ASP A 40 6.65 -1.42 -0.02
CA ASP A 40 6.79 -1.44 1.44
C ASP A 40 5.87 -0.42 2.10
N LEU A 41 5.74 0.76 1.53
CA LEU A 41 4.76 1.75 1.98
C LEU A 41 3.33 1.20 1.87
N GLY A 42 3.02 0.55 0.76
CA GLY A 42 1.74 -0.11 0.55
C GLY A 42 1.48 -1.20 1.59
N SER A 43 2.46 -2.04 1.85
CA SER A 43 2.39 -3.10 2.84
C SER A 43 2.10 -2.55 4.25
N ILE A 44 2.79 -1.50 4.64
CA ILE A 44 2.60 -0.85 5.94
C ILE A 44 1.17 -0.28 6.06
N ALA A 45 0.69 0.38 5.02
CA ALA A 45 -0.66 0.92 5.01
C ALA A 45 -1.73 -0.18 5.07
N ILE A 46 -1.56 -1.26 4.32
CA ILE A 46 -2.47 -2.42 4.34
C ILE A 46 -2.49 -3.05 5.74
N SER A 47 -1.32 -3.32 6.31
CA SER A 47 -1.22 -3.90 7.65
C SER A 47 -1.91 -3.04 8.71
N ALA A 48 -1.69 -1.74 8.65
CA ALA A 48 -2.32 -0.79 9.58
C ALA A 48 -3.83 -0.73 9.41
N ALA A 49 -4.32 -0.77 8.18
CA ALA A 49 -5.76 -0.78 7.90
C ALA A 49 -6.42 -2.05 8.45
N LEU A 50 -5.81 -3.21 8.23
CA LEU A 50 -6.31 -4.48 8.75
C LEU A 50 -6.33 -4.49 10.28
N GLU A 51 -5.26 -4.02 10.90
CA GLU A 51 -5.16 -3.95 12.37
C GLU A 51 -6.21 -3.00 12.96
N ARG A 52 -6.33 -1.80 12.43
CA ARG A 52 -7.27 -0.79 12.93
C ARG A 52 -8.72 -1.21 12.81
N THR A 53 -9.05 -1.99 11.80
CA THR A 53 -10.42 -2.47 11.56
C THR A 53 -10.70 -3.83 12.21
N GLY A 54 -9.69 -4.45 12.81
CA GLY A 54 -9.81 -5.79 13.37
C GLY A 54 -10.09 -6.87 12.30
N THR A 55 -9.67 -6.62 11.07
CA THR A 55 -9.90 -7.54 9.95
C THR A 55 -8.79 -8.57 9.88
N ASP A 56 -9.16 -9.83 9.86
CA ASP A 56 -8.21 -10.92 9.65
C ASP A 56 -7.73 -10.89 8.20
N PRO A 57 -6.41 -10.90 7.94
CA PRO A 57 -5.88 -10.95 6.58
C PRO A 57 -6.46 -12.09 5.73
N SER A 58 -6.76 -13.24 6.35
CA SER A 58 -7.35 -14.39 5.65
C SER A 58 -8.78 -14.17 5.19
N SER A 59 -9.46 -13.15 5.69
CA SER A 59 -10.83 -12.80 5.28
C SER A 59 -10.88 -11.83 4.09
N VAL A 60 -9.74 -11.36 3.63
CA VAL A 60 -9.65 -10.47 2.47
C VAL A 60 -9.89 -11.27 1.20
N ASP A 61 -10.81 -10.80 0.37
CA ASP A 61 -11.16 -11.48 -0.89
C ASP A 61 -10.44 -10.91 -2.10
N HIS A 62 -10.00 -9.66 -2.03
CA HIS A 62 -9.35 -9.00 -3.16
C HIS A 62 -8.56 -7.79 -2.68
N VAL A 63 -7.41 -7.54 -3.31
CA VAL A 63 -6.63 -6.32 -3.12
C VAL A 63 -6.61 -5.55 -4.43
N VAL A 64 -6.99 -4.28 -4.37
CA VAL A 64 -6.93 -3.37 -5.52
C VAL A 64 -6.03 -2.20 -5.16
N MET A 65 -4.98 -2.00 -5.95
CA MET A 65 -3.98 -0.97 -5.70
C MET A 65 -3.78 -0.11 -6.95
N GLY A 66 -3.91 1.21 -6.78
CA GLY A 66 -3.53 2.16 -7.82
C GLY A 66 -2.02 2.33 -7.88
N TYR A 67 -1.46 2.31 -9.07
CA TYR A 67 -0.02 2.41 -9.27
C TYR A 67 0.27 3.13 -10.59
N ALA A 68 0.49 4.43 -10.50
CA ALA A 68 0.63 5.28 -11.68
C ALA A 68 2.01 5.15 -12.36
N LEU A 69 3.07 5.04 -11.57
CA LEU A 69 4.45 4.91 -12.07
C LEU A 69 5.14 3.74 -11.42
N GLN A 70 5.70 2.86 -12.23
CA GLN A 70 6.56 1.79 -11.72
C GLN A 70 7.92 2.35 -11.35
N THR A 71 8.30 2.18 -10.09
CA THR A 71 9.51 2.76 -9.52
C THR A 71 10.58 1.72 -9.20
N CYS A 72 10.29 0.44 -9.35
CA CYS A 72 11.24 -0.64 -9.13
C CYS A 72 10.88 -1.88 -9.95
N GLY A 73 11.75 -2.90 -9.92
CA GLY A 73 11.54 -4.13 -10.66
C GLY A 73 10.32 -4.95 -10.24
N GLN A 74 9.83 -4.78 -9.02
CA GLN A 74 8.66 -5.48 -8.49
C GLN A 74 7.34 -4.76 -8.80
N ALA A 75 7.40 -3.57 -9.37
CA ALA A 75 6.23 -2.72 -9.54
C ALA A 75 5.18 -3.28 -10.50
N ILE A 76 5.56 -4.15 -11.42
CA ILE A 76 4.61 -4.82 -12.34
C ILE A 76 3.53 -5.58 -11.56
N PHE A 77 3.89 -6.16 -10.42
CA PHE A 77 2.98 -6.86 -9.53
C PHE A 77 2.92 -6.18 -8.16
N GLY A 78 2.92 -4.84 -8.15
CA GLY A 78 3.01 -4.05 -6.94
C GLY A 78 1.94 -4.37 -5.89
N ALA A 79 0.69 -4.52 -6.29
CA ALA A 79 -0.40 -4.89 -5.39
C ALA A 79 -0.13 -6.24 -4.72
N ARG A 80 0.32 -7.22 -5.50
CA ARG A 80 0.61 -8.55 -4.99
C ARG A 80 1.77 -8.53 -3.99
N HIS A 81 2.85 -7.85 -4.31
CA HIS A 81 3.98 -7.72 -3.38
C HIS A 81 3.57 -7.03 -2.08
N ALA A 82 2.84 -5.94 -2.17
CA ALA A 82 2.36 -5.21 -0.99
C ALA A 82 1.42 -6.06 -0.14
N GLY A 83 0.47 -6.74 -0.77
CA GLY A 83 -0.51 -7.58 -0.09
C GLY A 83 0.14 -8.79 0.59
N LEU A 84 1.01 -9.50 -0.10
CA LEU A 84 1.73 -10.65 0.47
C LEU A 84 2.61 -10.22 1.65
N SER A 85 3.32 -9.10 1.53
CA SER A 85 4.14 -8.56 2.61
C SER A 85 3.32 -8.13 3.82
N ALA A 86 2.06 -7.77 3.62
CA ALA A 86 1.12 -7.43 4.70
C ALA A 86 0.45 -8.66 5.34
N GLY A 87 0.75 -9.85 4.87
CA GLY A 87 0.22 -11.09 5.43
C GLY A 87 -1.08 -11.58 4.79
N ILE A 88 -1.50 -11.00 3.68
CA ILE A 88 -2.67 -11.49 2.94
C ILE A 88 -2.29 -12.79 2.25
N PRO A 89 -3.15 -13.84 2.32
CA PRO A 89 -2.84 -15.14 1.72
C PRO A 89 -2.59 -15.09 0.22
N GLU A 90 -1.71 -15.96 -0.25
CA GLU A 90 -1.28 -16.00 -1.67
C GLU A 90 -2.39 -16.33 -2.66
N GLU A 91 -3.44 -17.00 -2.22
CA GLU A 91 -4.60 -17.33 -3.04
C GLU A 91 -5.56 -16.16 -3.27
N VAL A 92 -5.38 -15.05 -2.57
CA VAL A 92 -6.21 -13.85 -2.74
C VAL A 92 -5.78 -13.10 -4.01
N PRO A 93 -6.70 -12.74 -4.89
CA PRO A 93 -6.38 -11.93 -6.07
C PRO A 93 -5.88 -10.52 -5.68
N MET A 94 -4.85 -10.09 -6.36
CA MET A 94 -4.22 -8.79 -6.09
C MET A 94 -3.71 -8.16 -7.39
#